data_eab27d8a81cfea03fadd747c809cf8c9
#
_entry.id   eab27d8a81cfea03fadd747c809cf8c9
#
_cell.length_a   1.000
_cell.length_b   1.000
_cell.length_c   1.000
_cell.angle_alpha   90.00
_cell.angle_beta   90.00
_cell.angle_gamma   90.00
#
_symmetry.space_group_name_H-M   'P 1'
#
loop_
_entity.id
_entity.type
_entity.pdbx_description
1 polymer ?
#
loop_
_entity_poly.entity_id
_entity_poly.type
_entity_poly.pdbx_seq_one_letter_code
_entity_poly.pdbx_strand_id
1 'polypeptide(L)'
;MVTDVVWACIFTALCWWLGTGVILWLDRLPQQSFRWSLLGWSVLLIASFKGVADSMLEVSVWNAYLAFGSVIVMWGWHELAFLTGWITGPRKVAMSPNAQGMQRFMEAAQVMIHHEIALVIN
;
A
#
# COMPACT_ATOMS: atom_id res chain seq x y z
N MET A 1 27.60 -12.20 -7.29
CA MET A 1 27.44 -10.97 -6.46
C MET A 1 26.90 -9.78 -7.27
N VAL A 2 27.57 -9.25 -8.28
CA VAL A 2 27.01 -8.12 -9.09
C VAL A 2 25.70 -8.51 -9.78
N THR A 3 25.64 -9.71 -10.35
CA THR A 3 24.42 -10.23 -11.00
C THR A 3 23.25 -10.33 -10.03
N ASP A 4 23.47 -10.74 -8.79
CA ASP A 4 22.41 -10.88 -7.78
C ASP A 4 21.85 -9.53 -7.36
N VAL A 5 22.74 -8.51 -7.25
CA VAL A 5 22.33 -7.12 -6.98
C VAL A 5 21.48 -6.59 -8.13
N VAL A 6 21.87 -6.84 -9.38
CA VAL A 6 21.12 -6.40 -10.57
C VAL A 6 19.73 -7.03 -10.58
N TRP A 7 19.61 -8.34 -10.31
CA TRP A 7 18.32 -9.01 -10.25
C TRP A 7 17.43 -8.49 -9.09
N ALA A 8 18.02 -8.21 -7.94
CA ALA A 8 17.30 -7.62 -6.82
C ALA A 8 16.76 -6.22 -7.17
N CYS A 9 17.55 -5.39 -7.82
CA CYS A 9 17.12 -4.07 -8.29
C CYS A 9 16.01 -4.16 -9.33
N ILE A 10 16.12 -5.05 -10.30
CA ILE A 10 15.08 -5.26 -11.32
C ILE A 10 13.79 -5.76 -10.67
N PHE A 11 13.86 -6.74 -9.78
CA PHE A 11 12.70 -7.27 -9.06
C PHE A 11 12.00 -6.18 -8.24
N THR A 12 12.76 -5.41 -7.48
CA THR A 12 12.23 -4.30 -6.65
C THR A 12 11.53 -3.27 -7.52
N ALA A 13 12.16 -2.83 -8.60
CA ALA A 13 11.59 -1.86 -9.53
C ALA A 13 10.31 -2.38 -10.18
N LEU A 14 10.29 -3.64 -10.60
CA LEU A 14 9.11 -4.27 -11.19
C LEU A 14 7.96 -4.42 -10.19
N CYS A 15 8.24 -4.87 -8.96
CA CYS A 15 7.21 -4.98 -7.91
C CYS A 15 6.58 -3.62 -7.61
N TRP A 16 7.40 -2.58 -7.45
CA TRP A 16 6.93 -1.22 -7.21
C TRP A 16 6.10 -0.69 -8.38
N TRP A 17 6.62 -0.81 -9.59
CA TRP A 17 5.96 -0.32 -10.80
C TRP A 17 4.64 -1.04 -11.07
N LEU A 18 4.62 -2.37 -11.01
CA LEU A 18 3.41 -3.17 -11.21
C LEU A 18 2.39 -2.92 -10.10
N GLY A 19 2.83 -2.90 -8.84
CA GLY A 19 1.97 -2.63 -7.68
C GLY A 19 1.29 -1.27 -7.81
N THR A 20 2.06 -0.22 -8.08
CA THR A 20 1.54 1.13 -8.29
C THR A 20 0.60 1.19 -9.50
N GLY A 21 0.98 0.57 -10.61
CA GLY A 21 0.17 0.53 -11.83
C GLY A 21 -1.19 -0.14 -11.63
N VAL A 22 -1.22 -1.28 -10.93
CA VAL A 22 -2.46 -1.99 -10.61
C VAL A 22 -3.35 -1.17 -9.69
N ILE A 23 -2.79 -0.55 -8.65
CA ILE A 23 -3.55 0.31 -7.72
C ILE A 23 -4.18 1.49 -8.46
N LEU A 24 -3.42 2.20 -9.28
CA LEU A 24 -3.92 3.34 -10.06
C LEU A 24 -4.96 2.90 -11.11
N TRP A 25 -4.83 1.71 -11.66
CA TRP A 25 -5.85 1.15 -12.55
C TRP A 25 -7.14 0.84 -11.80
N LEU A 26 -7.06 0.23 -10.62
CA LEU A 26 -8.23 -0.07 -9.79
C LEU A 26 -8.94 1.21 -9.30
N ASP A 27 -8.19 2.26 -8.98
CA ASP A 27 -8.72 3.55 -8.56
C ASP A 27 -9.51 4.27 -9.68
N ARG A 28 -9.22 3.96 -10.95
CA ARG A 28 -9.95 4.51 -12.10
C ARG A 28 -11.25 3.77 -12.43
N LEU A 29 -11.51 2.64 -11.79
CA LEU A 29 -12.74 1.89 -12.00
C LEU A 29 -13.95 2.62 -11.38
N PRO A 30 -15.18 2.32 -11.82
CA PRO A 30 -16.38 2.86 -11.20
C PRO A 30 -16.43 2.58 -9.69
N GLN A 31 -16.87 3.55 -8.89
CA GLN A 31 -16.95 3.41 -7.42
C GLN A 31 -17.66 2.14 -6.94
N GLN A 32 -18.61 1.64 -7.71
CA GLN A 32 -19.31 0.38 -7.43
C GLN A 32 -18.35 -0.83 -7.38
N SER A 33 -17.22 -0.76 -8.08
CA SER A 33 -16.20 -1.81 -8.13
C SER A 33 -15.23 -1.77 -6.94
N PHE A 34 -15.12 -0.66 -6.24
CA PHE A 34 -14.11 -0.46 -5.19
C PHE A 34 -14.19 -1.50 -4.09
N ARG A 35 -15.42 -1.85 -3.65
CA ARG A 35 -15.62 -2.90 -2.65
C ARG A 35 -15.08 -4.27 -3.10
N TRP A 36 -15.25 -4.60 -4.38
CA TRP A 36 -14.79 -5.87 -4.93
C TRP A 36 -13.26 -5.87 -5.11
N SER A 37 -12.70 -4.75 -5.55
CA SER A 37 -11.25 -4.57 -5.64
C SER A 37 -10.60 -4.71 -4.27
N LEU A 38 -11.17 -4.06 -3.25
CA LEU A 38 -10.65 -4.14 -1.88
C LEU A 38 -10.82 -5.54 -1.29
N LEU A 39 -11.95 -6.21 -1.52
CA LEU A 39 -12.16 -7.60 -1.10
C LEU A 39 -11.16 -8.54 -1.74
N GLY A 40 -10.93 -8.44 -3.06
CA GLY A 40 -9.93 -9.23 -3.78
C GLY A 40 -8.53 -8.99 -3.22
N TRP A 41 -8.16 -7.73 -2.99
CA TRP A 41 -6.86 -7.41 -2.40
C TRP A 41 -6.75 -7.84 -0.93
N SER A 42 -7.86 -7.91 -0.18
CA SER A 42 -7.86 -8.45 1.19
C SER A 42 -7.50 -9.94 1.23
N VAL A 43 -7.89 -10.70 0.24
CA VAL A 43 -7.43 -12.10 0.08
C VAL A 43 -5.92 -12.15 -0.12
N LEU A 44 -5.39 -11.27 -0.98
CA LEU A 44 -3.93 -11.15 -1.19
C LEU A 44 -3.21 -10.68 0.08
N LEU A 45 -3.83 -9.78 0.86
CA LEU A 45 -3.30 -9.33 2.15
C LEU A 45 -3.14 -10.50 3.12
N ILE A 46 -4.15 -11.34 3.26
CA ILE A 46 -4.09 -12.54 4.12
C ILE A 46 -2.98 -13.49 3.63
N ALA A 47 -2.89 -13.71 2.32
CA ALA A 47 -1.83 -14.54 1.74
C ALA A 47 -0.44 -13.93 1.97
N SER A 48 -0.31 -12.60 1.97
CA SER A 48 0.96 -11.92 2.21
C SER A 48 1.46 -12.04 3.65
N PHE A 49 0.57 -12.07 4.65
CA PHE A 49 0.94 -12.39 6.03
C PHE A 49 1.56 -13.78 6.12
N LYS A 50 0.95 -14.76 5.44
CA LYS A 50 1.54 -16.10 5.35
C LYS A 50 2.89 -16.06 4.62
N GLY A 51 3.02 -15.32 3.55
CA GLY A 51 4.27 -15.17 2.80
C GLY A 51 5.40 -14.59 3.65
N VAL A 52 5.13 -13.58 4.48
CA VAL A 52 6.11 -13.06 5.43
C VAL A 52 6.47 -14.12 6.47
N ALA A 53 5.49 -14.79 7.07
CA ALA A 53 5.75 -15.83 8.08
C ALA A 53 6.61 -16.96 7.51
N ASP A 54 6.28 -17.47 6.33
CA ASP A 54 7.05 -18.53 5.66
C ASP A 54 8.48 -18.08 5.34
N SER A 55 8.67 -16.83 4.92
CA SER A 55 9.99 -16.27 4.59
C SER A 55 10.94 -16.16 5.78
N MET A 56 10.41 -16.16 6.99
CA MET A 56 11.21 -16.10 8.23
C MET A 56 11.76 -17.46 8.67
N LEU A 57 11.29 -18.57 8.08
CA LEU A 57 11.70 -19.93 8.49
C LEU A 57 13.13 -20.27 8.09
N GLU A 58 13.59 -19.73 6.97
CA GLU A 58 14.95 -19.97 6.46
C GLU A 58 15.53 -18.73 5.79
N VAL A 59 16.81 -18.48 6.01
CA VAL A 59 17.53 -17.39 5.33
C VAL A 59 17.94 -17.84 3.94
N SER A 60 17.23 -17.36 2.91
CA SER A 60 17.53 -17.63 1.51
C SER A 60 17.20 -16.45 0.62
N VAL A 61 17.80 -16.40 -0.56
CA VAL A 61 17.50 -15.36 -1.57
C VAL A 61 16.03 -15.42 -1.98
N TRP A 62 15.46 -16.61 -2.13
CA TRP A 62 14.05 -16.80 -2.45
C TRP A 62 13.14 -16.22 -1.37
N ASN A 63 13.44 -16.49 -0.10
CA ASN A 63 12.66 -15.97 1.01
C ASN A 63 12.78 -14.44 1.15
N ALA A 64 13.92 -13.84 0.79
CA ALA A 64 14.04 -12.39 0.72
C ALA A 64 13.11 -11.80 -0.36
N TYR A 65 13.01 -12.39 -1.54
CA TYR A 65 12.07 -11.97 -2.57
C TYR A 65 10.60 -12.18 -2.14
N LEU A 66 10.30 -13.31 -1.49
CA LEU A 66 8.97 -13.60 -0.96
C LEU A 66 8.55 -12.57 0.09
N ALA A 67 9.43 -12.25 1.04
CA ALA A 67 9.19 -11.24 2.06
C ALA A 67 8.92 -9.86 1.43
N PHE A 68 9.80 -9.42 0.52
CA PHE A 68 9.64 -8.12 -0.13
C PHE A 68 8.34 -8.04 -0.94
N GLY A 69 8.04 -9.03 -1.77
CA GLY A 69 6.80 -9.08 -2.54
C GLY A 69 5.56 -9.08 -1.65
N SER A 70 5.59 -9.79 -0.54
CA SER A 70 4.51 -9.82 0.45
C SER A 70 4.28 -8.46 1.08
N VAL A 71 5.35 -7.74 1.46
CA VAL A 71 5.27 -6.38 2.02
C VAL A 71 4.71 -5.39 0.99
N ILE A 72 5.07 -5.51 -0.29
CA ILE A 72 4.48 -4.68 -1.36
C ILE A 72 2.97 -4.92 -1.49
N VAL A 73 2.51 -6.17 -1.36
CA VAL A 73 1.07 -6.48 -1.36
C VAL A 73 0.36 -5.87 -0.16
N MET A 74 0.97 -5.95 1.05
CA MET A 74 0.44 -5.31 2.27
C MET A 74 0.32 -3.80 2.08
N TRP A 75 1.39 -3.15 1.64
CA TRP A 75 1.38 -1.73 1.32
C TRP A 75 0.30 -1.38 0.30
N GLY A 76 0.18 -2.16 -0.77
CA GLY A 76 -0.81 -1.95 -1.82
C GLY A 76 -2.26 -2.01 -1.32
N TRP A 77 -2.57 -2.86 -0.33
CA TRP A 77 -3.89 -2.87 0.30
C TRP A 77 -4.19 -1.54 1.02
N HIS A 78 -3.23 -1.02 1.78
CA HIS A 78 -3.39 0.26 2.48
C HIS A 78 -3.55 1.43 1.51
N GLU A 79 -2.77 1.47 0.44
CA GLU A 79 -2.88 2.48 -0.60
C GLU A 79 -4.24 2.43 -1.30
N LEU A 80 -4.69 1.23 -1.67
CA LEU A 80 -6.00 1.05 -2.30
C LEU A 80 -7.13 1.47 -1.35
N ALA A 81 -7.05 1.10 -0.07
CA ALA A 81 -8.03 1.47 0.94
C ALA A 81 -8.06 3.00 1.17
N PHE A 82 -6.91 3.67 1.06
CA PHE A 82 -6.82 5.13 1.15
C PHE A 82 -7.42 5.81 -0.08
N LEU A 83 -6.97 5.44 -1.29
CA LEU A 83 -7.41 6.06 -2.54
C LEU A 83 -8.91 5.86 -2.78
N THR A 84 -9.45 4.71 -2.43
CA THR A 84 -10.89 4.42 -2.55
C THR A 84 -11.73 4.97 -1.39
N GLY A 85 -11.12 5.66 -0.43
CA GLY A 85 -11.79 6.37 0.65
C GLY A 85 -12.23 5.53 1.84
N TRP A 86 -11.78 4.28 1.95
CA TRP A 86 -12.15 3.38 3.07
C TRP A 86 -11.38 3.68 4.35
N ILE A 87 -10.07 3.91 4.24
CA ILE A 87 -9.21 4.26 5.39
C ILE A 87 -8.48 5.56 5.06
N THR A 88 -8.96 6.65 5.60
CA THR A 88 -8.42 7.99 5.33
C THR A 88 -8.11 8.73 6.64
N GLY A 89 -9.02 9.57 7.08
CA GLY A 89 -8.94 10.37 8.29
C GLY A 89 -10.31 10.95 8.65
N PRO A 90 -10.42 11.71 9.74
CA PRO A 90 -11.69 12.27 10.19
C PRO A 90 -12.24 13.34 9.27
N ARG A 91 -11.37 14.04 8.50
CA ARG A 91 -11.79 15.11 7.59
C ARG A 91 -12.21 14.54 6.24
N LYS A 92 -13.48 14.74 5.88
CA LYS A 92 -14.08 14.29 4.62
C LYS A 92 -14.42 15.44 3.66
N VAL A 93 -14.02 16.65 3.98
CA VAL A 93 -14.28 17.86 3.19
C VAL A 93 -12.96 18.43 2.64
N ALA A 94 -13.05 19.17 1.55
CA ALA A 94 -11.90 19.81 0.94
C ALA A 94 -11.18 20.77 1.91
N MET A 95 -9.91 21.03 1.64
CA MET A 95 -9.12 22.02 2.39
C MET A 95 -9.78 23.39 2.34
N SER A 96 -9.72 24.12 3.45
CA SER A 96 -10.23 25.50 3.53
C SER A 96 -9.51 26.39 2.52
N PRO A 97 -10.20 27.22 1.72
CA PRO A 97 -9.60 28.01 0.63
C PRO A 97 -8.44 28.92 1.07
N ASN A 98 -8.50 29.41 2.31
CA ASN A 98 -7.52 30.33 2.90
C ASN A 98 -6.58 29.66 3.92
N ALA A 99 -6.57 28.33 4.00
CA ALA A 99 -5.71 27.62 4.95
C ALA A 99 -4.23 27.85 4.63
N GLN A 100 -3.45 28.30 5.60
CA GLN A 100 -2.02 28.57 5.50
C GLN A 100 -1.27 28.04 6.73
N GLY A 101 0.03 27.82 6.56
CA GLY A 101 0.92 27.43 7.67
C GLY A 101 0.42 26.21 8.43
N MET A 102 0.34 26.33 9.76
CA MET A 102 -0.07 25.26 10.66
C MET A 102 -1.50 24.77 10.41
N GLN A 103 -2.43 25.66 10.05
CA GLN A 103 -3.80 25.26 9.71
C GLN A 103 -3.82 24.31 8.52
N ARG A 104 -3.08 24.66 7.47
CA ARG A 104 -2.97 23.82 6.27
C ARG A 104 -2.39 22.44 6.59
N PHE A 105 -1.35 22.40 7.43
CA PHE A 105 -0.76 21.15 7.91
C PHE A 105 -1.75 20.31 8.70
N MET A 106 -2.47 20.90 9.66
CA MET A 106 -3.46 20.19 10.48
C MET A 106 -4.62 19.65 9.64
N GLU A 107 -5.12 20.42 8.68
CA GLU A 107 -6.18 19.96 7.78
C GLU A 107 -5.71 18.81 6.88
N ALA A 108 -4.48 18.87 6.38
CA ALA A 108 -3.88 17.77 5.62
C ALA A 108 -3.72 16.51 6.47
N ALA A 109 -3.22 16.62 7.69
CA ALA A 109 -3.10 15.50 8.63
C ALA A 109 -4.45 14.85 8.92
N GLN A 110 -5.51 15.63 9.09
CA GLN A 110 -6.86 15.14 9.33
C GLN A 110 -7.44 14.34 8.15
N VAL A 111 -6.94 14.51 6.95
CA VAL A 111 -7.37 13.73 5.77
C VAL A 111 -6.81 12.32 5.78
N MET A 112 -5.60 12.14 6.33
CA MET A 112 -4.83 10.89 6.15
C MET A 112 -4.44 10.17 7.44
N ILE A 113 -4.72 10.72 8.62
CA ILE A 113 -4.19 10.20 9.89
C ILE A 113 -4.59 8.74 10.17
N HIS A 114 -5.80 8.30 9.81
CA HIS A 114 -6.21 6.91 10.00
C HIS A 114 -5.44 5.95 9.08
N HIS A 115 -5.10 6.39 7.88
CA HIS A 115 -4.27 5.63 6.95
C HIS A 115 -2.85 5.46 7.50
N GLU A 116 -2.25 6.54 7.99
CA GLU A 116 -0.91 6.50 8.59
C GLU A 116 -0.86 5.57 9.81
N ILE A 117 -1.87 5.64 10.69
CA ILE A 117 -1.97 4.74 11.85
C ILE A 117 -2.13 3.28 11.38
N ALA A 118 -2.94 3.01 10.37
CA ALA A 118 -3.13 1.67 9.83
C ALA A 118 -1.82 1.09 9.29
N LEU A 119 -1.00 1.89 8.59
CA LEU A 119 0.33 1.49 8.12
C LEU A 119 1.29 1.15 9.27
N VAL A 120 1.23 1.88 10.37
CA VAL A 120 2.10 1.62 11.54
C VAL A 120 1.70 0.35 12.27
N ILE A 121 0.41 0.00 12.30
CA ILE A 121 -0.10 -1.19 13.00
C ILE A 121 0.15 -2.47 12.18
N ASN A 122 0.18 -2.39 10.86
CA ASN A 122 0.38 -3.53 9.96
C ASN A 122 1.84 -3.96 9.94
#